data_8cf036023baa708f8ad68c65513e1933
#
_entry.id   8cf036023baa708f8ad68c65513e1933
#
_cell.length_a   1.000
_cell.length_b   1.000
_cell.length_c   1.000
_cell.angle_alpha   90.00
_cell.angle_beta   90.00
_cell.angle_gamma   90.00
#
_symmetry.space_group_name_H-M   'P 1'
#
loop_
_entity.id
_entity.type
_entity.pdbx_description
1 polymer ?
#
loop_
_entity_poly.entity_id
_entity_poly.type
_entity_poly.pdbx_seq_one_letter_code
_entity_poly.pdbx_strand_id
1 'polypeptide(L)'
;MTLNQTRLMFIPLLATLIMAGFVTTIGLVTEPAAEHYGVSITDIAGRFSWLAAGVFIGGVLAFFIFDHVPIKQVILGSYIAAIGLIFWLHVSDSYVLLPFLLGLIGNFFAIVVCGGVTIITQQWRGNKSQMIMVAQDAMFNGGGIAFSALVTWFVVNAYGWTSVYVVVIVFLGIVVLLAGLSSFDPAVEMEEVESDAVGAWNAGIILVGISLLLFMVAKISIFVWAPQFIQQTFSVGPEAAGQFMGNVFIAAFIGSLFGTWAASKIAVRYLLYGFVLVSLAAVFAMSVVKTVSIILILGYCYGVSVSATYNSYVAFGLAFVDNPSHKNVVYLQLMSGLGSTLAPFISSLIVERTGSTAMAMQFCFATLLVVAVTLLVSNFLYRSRSAG
;
A
#
# COMPACT_ATOMS: atom_id res chain seq x y z
N MET A 1 -13.33 -22.71 -15.24
CA MET A 1 -13.10 -22.63 -13.76
C MET A 1 -14.24 -23.33 -13.07
N THR A 2 -13.92 -24.13 -12.05
CA THR A 2 -14.94 -24.72 -11.16
C THR A 2 -15.50 -23.65 -10.23
N LEU A 3 -16.67 -23.87 -9.63
CA LEU A 3 -17.24 -22.95 -8.65
C LEU A 3 -16.29 -22.70 -7.46
N ASN A 4 -15.58 -23.76 -7.02
CA ASN A 4 -14.58 -23.64 -5.96
C ASN A 4 -13.40 -22.74 -6.37
N GLN A 5 -12.86 -22.90 -7.57
CA GLN A 5 -11.79 -22.04 -8.10
C GLN A 5 -12.25 -20.58 -8.21
N THR A 6 -13.49 -20.33 -8.58
CA THR A 6 -14.04 -18.96 -8.65
C THR A 6 -14.09 -18.35 -7.24
N ARG A 7 -14.59 -19.08 -6.23
CA ARG A 7 -14.60 -18.61 -4.84
C ARG A 7 -13.17 -18.32 -4.33
N LEU A 8 -12.23 -19.24 -4.56
CA LEU A 8 -10.83 -19.07 -4.15
C LEU A 8 -10.15 -17.89 -4.85
N MET A 9 -10.54 -17.54 -6.07
CA MET A 9 -10.03 -16.35 -6.78
C MET A 9 -10.52 -15.04 -6.14
N PHE A 10 -11.79 -14.99 -5.70
CA PHE A 10 -12.32 -13.77 -5.10
C PHE A 10 -11.76 -13.47 -3.71
N ILE A 11 -11.27 -14.46 -2.96
CA ILE A 11 -10.67 -14.26 -1.63
C ILE A 11 -9.49 -13.27 -1.69
N PRO A 12 -8.41 -13.51 -2.47
CA PRO A 12 -7.29 -12.57 -2.56
C PRO A 12 -7.67 -11.21 -3.14
N LEU A 13 -8.60 -11.17 -4.10
CA LEU A 13 -9.04 -9.92 -4.71
C LEU A 13 -9.77 -9.02 -3.69
N LEU A 14 -10.70 -9.60 -2.93
CA LEU A 14 -11.42 -8.88 -1.88
C LEU A 14 -10.51 -8.53 -0.69
N ALA A 15 -9.56 -9.40 -0.32
CA ALA A 15 -8.59 -9.10 0.73
C ALA A 15 -7.79 -7.83 0.41
N THR A 16 -7.36 -7.69 -0.83
CA THR A 16 -6.62 -6.51 -1.28
C THR A 16 -7.49 -5.26 -1.33
N LEU A 17 -8.75 -5.39 -1.76
CA LEU A 17 -9.73 -4.29 -1.73
C LEU A 17 -10.02 -3.84 -0.29
N ILE A 18 -10.19 -4.79 0.65
CA ILE A 18 -10.41 -4.51 2.07
C ILE A 18 -9.23 -3.75 2.67
N MET A 19 -8.00 -4.18 2.38
CA MET A 19 -6.78 -3.51 2.83
C MET A 19 -6.72 -2.07 2.30
N ALA A 20 -7.12 -1.85 1.03
CA ALA A 20 -7.20 -0.51 0.46
C ALA A 20 -8.14 0.39 1.26
N GLY A 21 -9.28 -0.11 1.74
CA GLY A 21 -10.25 0.65 2.52
C GLY A 21 -9.69 1.29 3.80
N PHE A 22 -8.63 0.71 4.37
CA PHE A 22 -7.94 1.29 5.52
C PHE A 22 -6.72 2.14 5.12
N VAL A 23 -5.87 1.62 4.23
CA VAL A 23 -4.59 2.26 3.91
C VAL A 23 -4.78 3.55 3.09
N THR A 24 -5.72 3.54 2.14
CA THR A 24 -5.90 4.67 1.21
C THR A 24 -6.72 5.82 1.80
N THR A 25 -7.46 5.57 2.87
CA THR A 25 -8.37 6.54 3.48
C THR A 25 -7.77 7.28 4.66
N ILE A 26 -6.57 6.92 5.13
CA ILE A 26 -5.93 7.49 6.33
C ILE A 26 -6.00 9.02 6.30
N GLY A 27 -5.55 9.66 5.23
CA GLY A 27 -5.52 11.12 5.14
C GLY A 27 -6.92 11.78 5.16
N LEU A 28 -7.96 11.06 4.72
CA LEU A 28 -9.33 11.57 4.69
C LEU A 28 -10.04 11.44 6.04
N VAL A 29 -9.69 10.44 6.85
CA VAL A 29 -10.29 10.20 8.17
C VAL A 29 -9.53 10.87 9.32
N THR A 30 -8.31 11.33 9.09
CA THR A 30 -7.43 11.88 10.13
C THR A 30 -8.04 13.13 10.80
N GLU A 31 -8.55 14.08 10.02
CA GLU A 31 -9.15 15.31 10.54
C GLU A 31 -10.46 15.04 11.29
N PRO A 32 -11.46 14.30 10.74
CA PRO A 32 -12.65 13.95 11.49
C PRO A 32 -12.39 13.14 12.77
N ALA A 33 -11.36 12.29 12.77
CA ALA A 33 -10.96 11.56 13.97
C ALA A 33 -10.30 12.49 15.01
N ALA A 34 -9.49 13.46 14.57
CA ALA A 34 -8.88 14.45 15.46
C ALA A 34 -9.95 15.34 16.15
N GLU A 35 -10.94 15.79 15.40
CA GLU A 35 -12.08 16.53 15.94
C GLU A 35 -12.87 15.69 16.95
N HIS A 36 -13.15 14.42 16.62
CA HIS A 36 -13.89 13.51 17.48
C HIS A 36 -13.22 13.29 18.84
N TYR A 37 -11.90 13.11 18.87
CA TYR A 37 -11.15 12.90 20.12
C TYR A 37 -10.66 14.19 20.77
N GLY A 38 -10.85 15.36 20.16
CA GLY A 38 -10.38 16.64 20.68
C GLY A 38 -8.85 16.74 20.76
N VAL A 39 -8.13 16.12 19.83
CA VAL A 39 -6.66 16.07 19.77
C VAL A 39 -6.13 16.68 18.47
N SER A 40 -4.82 16.83 18.36
CA SER A 40 -4.22 17.34 17.13
C SER A 40 -4.32 16.33 15.97
N ILE A 41 -4.36 16.85 14.74
CA ILE A 41 -4.32 16.03 13.52
C ILE A 41 -3.04 15.19 13.48
N THR A 42 -1.91 15.74 13.97
CA THR A 42 -0.62 15.07 14.04
C THR A 42 -0.64 13.86 14.97
N ASP A 43 -1.33 13.95 16.11
CA ASP A 43 -1.49 12.84 17.04
C ASP A 43 -2.24 11.67 16.39
N ILE A 44 -3.34 11.96 15.69
CA ILE A 44 -4.11 10.93 14.98
C ILE A 44 -3.29 10.33 13.83
N ALA A 45 -2.64 11.16 13.00
CA ALA A 45 -1.80 10.68 11.90
C ALA A 45 -0.66 9.79 12.42
N GLY A 46 -0.02 10.15 13.54
CA GLY A 46 0.97 9.33 14.22
C GLY A 46 0.41 7.98 14.70
N ARG A 47 -0.85 7.94 15.17
CA ARG A 47 -1.50 6.68 15.60
C ARG A 47 -1.80 5.74 14.42
N PHE A 48 -2.07 6.27 13.24
CA PHE A 48 -2.21 5.44 12.04
C PHE A 48 -0.90 4.73 11.63
N SER A 49 0.26 5.14 12.15
CA SER A 49 1.52 4.38 11.99
C SER A 49 1.40 2.96 12.56
N TRP A 50 0.58 2.74 13.59
CA TRP A 50 0.36 1.42 14.16
C TRP A 50 -0.38 0.47 13.19
N LEU A 51 -1.27 1.01 12.35
CA LEU A 51 -1.88 0.23 11.26
C LEU A 51 -0.80 -0.30 10.32
N ALA A 52 0.11 0.58 9.88
CA ALA A 52 1.20 0.21 8.98
C ALA A 52 2.22 -0.74 9.67
N ALA A 53 2.52 -0.52 10.96
CA ALA A 53 3.32 -1.43 11.76
C ALA A 53 2.67 -2.82 11.86
N GLY A 54 1.35 -2.87 12.09
CA GLY A 54 0.58 -4.11 12.09
C GLY A 54 0.66 -4.83 10.75
N VAL A 55 0.52 -4.11 9.64
CA VAL A 55 0.66 -4.66 8.28
C VAL A 55 2.07 -5.26 8.09
N PHE A 56 3.10 -4.55 8.53
CA PHE A 56 4.47 -5.04 8.45
C PHE A 56 4.68 -6.32 9.28
N ILE A 57 4.27 -6.30 10.54
CA ILE A 57 4.38 -7.45 11.46
C ILE A 57 3.57 -8.63 10.93
N GLY A 58 2.35 -8.41 10.45
CA GLY A 58 1.50 -9.44 9.87
C GLY A 58 2.09 -10.09 8.63
N GLY A 59 2.75 -9.31 7.78
CA GLY A 59 3.51 -9.82 6.64
C GLY A 59 4.65 -10.75 7.06
N VAL A 60 5.39 -10.37 8.11
CA VAL A 60 6.46 -11.22 8.69
C VAL A 60 5.89 -12.49 9.31
N LEU A 61 4.81 -12.36 10.10
CA LEU A 61 4.17 -13.52 10.75
C LEU A 61 3.57 -14.50 9.73
N ALA A 62 3.09 -14.02 8.60
CA ALA A 62 2.54 -14.86 7.54
C ALA A 62 3.56 -15.91 7.05
N PHE A 63 4.85 -15.58 7.05
CA PHE A 63 5.92 -16.53 6.69
C PHE A 63 5.96 -17.77 7.58
N PHE A 64 5.64 -17.60 8.87
CA PHE A 64 5.75 -18.69 9.83
C PHE A 64 4.42 -19.41 10.06
N ILE A 65 3.32 -18.66 9.99
CA ILE A 65 2.01 -19.19 10.38
C ILE A 65 1.49 -20.21 9.36
N PHE A 66 1.78 -20.05 8.06
CA PHE A 66 1.31 -20.96 7.01
C PHE A 66 2.03 -22.31 7.00
N ASP A 67 3.20 -22.42 7.63
CA ASP A 67 3.93 -23.68 7.79
C ASP A 67 3.30 -24.56 8.90
N HIS A 68 2.56 -23.95 9.84
CA HIS A 68 2.06 -24.62 11.03
C HIS A 68 0.53 -24.72 11.08
N VAL A 69 -0.19 -23.83 10.41
CA VAL A 69 -1.64 -23.74 10.46
C VAL A 69 -2.23 -23.75 9.05
N PRO A 70 -3.25 -24.58 8.78
CA PRO A 70 -3.91 -24.62 7.47
C PRO A 70 -4.41 -23.22 7.05
N ILE A 71 -4.10 -22.82 5.82
CA ILE A 71 -4.40 -21.49 5.28
C ILE A 71 -5.87 -21.09 5.42
N LYS A 72 -6.80 -22.03 5.27
CA LYS A 72 -8.23 -21.82 5.48
C LYS A 72 -8.53 -21.32 6.90
N GLN A 73 -7.95 -21.98 7.93
CA GLN A 73 -8.17 -21.62 9.33
C GLN A 73 -7.57 -20.24 9.65
N VAL A 74 -6.38 -19.94 9.09
CA VAL A 74 -5.73 -18.64 9.25
C VAL A 74 -6.60 -17.53 8.66
N ILE A 75 -7.13 -17.69 7.45
CA ILE A 75 -7.99 -16.69 6.80
C ILE A 75 -9.28 -16.49 7.60
N LEU A 76 -9.95 -17.55 7.99
CA LEU A 76 -11.19 -17.47 8.78
C LEU A 76 -10.95 -16.82 10.13
N GLY A 77 -9.94 -17.28 10.88
CA GLY A 77 -9.61 -16.75 12.21
C GLY A 77 -9.21 -15.27 12.15
N SER A 78 -8.35 -14.90 11.19
CA SER A 78 -7.90 -13.51 11.02
C SER A 78 -9.04 -12.56 10.70
N TYR A 79 -9.94 -12.93 9.79
CA TYR A 79 -11.03 -12.03 9.41
C TYR A 79 -12.19 -12.00 10.41
N ILE A 80 -12.48 -13.10 11.09
CA ILE A 80 -13.43 -13.09 12.22
C ILE A 80 -12.90 -12.19 13.34
N ALA A 81 -11.60 -12.28 13.68
CA ALA A 81 -10.97 -11.40 14.65
C ALA A 81 -11.00 -9.92 14.17
N ALA A 82 -10.69 -9.65 12.89
CA ALA A 82 -10.74 -8.31 12.33
C ALA A 82 -12.14 -7.70 12.37
N ILE A 83 -13.20 -8.47 12.09
CA ILE A 83 -14.60 -8.03 12.26
C ILE A 83 -14.85 -7.59 13.71
N GLY A 84 -14.45 -8.40 14.68
CA GLY A 84 -14.59 -8.05 16.11
C GLY A 84 -13.82 -6.78 16.49
N LEU A 85 -12.59 -6.63 15.98
CA LEU A 85 -11.76 -5.44 16.25
C LEU A 85 -12.32 -4.17 15.60
N ILE A 86 -12.83 -4.25 14.37
CA ILE A 86 -13.46 -3.09 13.70
C ILE A 86 -14.76 -2.70 14.41
N PHE A 87 -15.56 -3.71 14.81
CA PHE A 87 -16.76 -3.44 15.61
C PHE A 87 -16.38 -2.78 16.95
N TRP A 88 -15.34 -3.28 17.62
CA TRP A 88 -14.82 -2.69 18.84
C TRP A 88 -14.31 -1.27 18.59
N LEU A 89 -13.57 -1.01 17.53
CA LEU A 89 -13.12 0.33 17.14
C LEU A 89 -14.30 1.29 16.95
N HIS A 90 -15.41 0.80 16.37
CA HIS A 90 -16.60 1.63 16.12
C HIS A 90 -17.38 1.95 17.42
N VAL A 91 -17.40 1.02 18.36
CA VAL A 91 -18.19 1.17 19.62
C VAL A 91 -17.36 1.78 20.75
N SER A 92 -16.05 1.49 20.79
CA SER A 92 -15.14 1.96 21.82
C SER A 92 -14.64 3.36 21.49
N ASP A 93 -15.06 4.35 22.25
CA ASP A 93 -14.61 5.73 22.11
C ASP A 93 -13.27 5.99 22.83
N SER A 94 -12.36 5.02 22.79
CA SER A 94 -11.09 5.07 23.51
C SER A 94 -9.92 5.46 22.64
N TYR A 95 -9.48 6.71 22.77
CA TYR A 95 -8.26 7.22 22.14
C TYR A 95 -7.00 6.41 22.51
N VAL A 96 -6.92 5.87 23.74
CA VAL A 96 -5.77 5.08 24.21
C VAL A 96 -5.69 3.72 23.51
N LEU A 97 -6.82 3.09 23.21
CA LEU A 97 -6.87 1.78 22.56
C LEU A 97 -6.69 1.88 21.03
N LEU A 98 -6.89 3.05 20.44
CA LEU A 98 -6.83 3.26 18.99
C LEU A 98 -5.57 2.65 18.32
N PRO A 99 -4.32 2.91 18.76
CA PRO A 99 -3.15 2.36 18.13
C PRO A 99 -3.10 0.82 18.18
N PHE A 100 -3.53 0.21 19.29
CA PHE A 100 -3.53 -1.24 19.42
C PHE A 100 -4.57 -1.89 18.50
N LEU A 101 -5.77 -1.31 18.40
CA LEU A 101 -6.82 -1.79 17.50
C LEU A 101 -6.38 -1.67 16.04
N LEU A 102 -5.83 -0.52 15.64
CA LEU A 102 -5.31 -0.32 14.28
C LEU A 102 -4.16 -1.29 13.98
N GLY A 103 -3.23 -1.49 14.92
CA GLY A 103 -2.12 -2.43 14.77
C GLY A 103 -2.59 -3.88 14.56
N LEU A 104 -3.53 -4.35 15.35
CA LEU A 104 -4.09 -5.70 15.22
C LEU A 104 -4.90 -5.87 13.92
N ILE A 105 -5.70 -4.86 13.54
CA ILE A 105 -6.44 -4.87 12.27
C ILE A 105 -5.46 -4.98 11.09
N GLY A 106 -4.42 -4.13 11.07
CA GLY A 106 -3.38 -4.16 10.03
C GLY A 106 -2.66 -5.50 9.96
N ASN A 107 -2.36 -6.09 11.11
CA ASN A 107 -1.73 -7.41 11.20
C ASN A 107 -2.58 -8.51 10.53
N PHE A 108 -3.85 -8.61 10.89
CA PHE A 108 -4.74 -9.62 10.30
C PHE A 108 -4.98 -9.39 8.81
N PHE A 109 -5.06 -8.14 8.35
CA PHE A 109 -5.20 -7.86 6.92
C PHE A 109 -3.98 -8.31 6.13
N ALA A 110 -2.78 -8.03 6.62
CA ALA A 110 -1.55 -8.46 5.95
C ALA A 110 -1.42 -9.98 5.88
N ILE A 111 -1.73 -10.69 6.96
CA ILE A 111 -1.72 -12.16 6.98
C ILE A 111 -2.64 -12.72 5.88
N VAL A 112 -3.86 -12.18 5.75
CA VAL A 112 -4.81 -12.69 4.73
C VAL A 112 -4.38 -12.29 3.31
N VAL A 113 -3.82 -11.10 3.10
CA VAL A 113 -3.28 -10.69 1.80
C VAL A 113 -2.13 -11.61 1.36
N CYS A 114 -1.21 -11.94 2.28
CA CYS A 114 -0.14 -12.92 2.03
C CYS A 114 -0.72 -14.32 1.74
N GLY A 115 -1.73 -14.76 2.52
CA GLY A 115 -2.46 -15.99 2.27
C GLY A 115 -3.14 -16.02 0.90
N GLY A 116 -3.61 -14.87 0.44
CA GLY A 116 -4.19 -14.70 -0.88
C GLY A 116 -3.18 -15.01 -2.01
N VAL A 117 -1.94 -14.53 -1.88
CA VAL A 117 -0.87 -14.87 -2.83
C VAL A 117 -0.58 -16.37 -2.82
N THR A 118 -0.55 -16.99 -1.63
CA THR A 118 -0.37 -18.45 -1.51
C THR A 118 -1.51 -19.22 -2.18
N ILE A 119 -2.77 -18.80 -2.01
CA ILE A 119 -3.91 -19.41 -2.72
C ILE A 119 -3.69 -19.32 -4.24
N ILE A 120 -3.28 -18.16 -4.76
CA ILE A 120 -3.09 -17.96 -6.19
C ILE A 120 -2.02 -18.92 -6.72
N THR A 121 -0.90 -19.06 -6.04
CA THR A 121 0.21 -19.93 -6.46
C THR A 121 -0.13 -21.42 -6.36
N GLN A 122 -0.92 -21.83 -5.39
CA GLN A 122 -1.37 -23.20 -5.22
C GLN A 122 -2.48 -23.63 -6.18
N GLN A 123 -3.29 -22.68 -6.67
CA GLN A 123 -4.45 -22.98 -7.52
C GLN A 123 -4.21 -22.76 -9.01
N TRP A 124 -3.28 -21.89 -9.37
CA TRP A 124 -3.01 -21.52 -10.78
C TRP A 124 -1.53 -21.41 -11.06
N ARG A 125 -1.12 -21.79 -12.29
CA ARG A 125 0.25 -21.66 -12.81
C ARG A 125 0.35 -20.68 -13.99
N GLY A 126 1.57 -20.22 -14.25
CA GLY A 126 1.93 -19.44 -15.44
C GLY A 126 1.10 -18.15 -15.58
N ASN A 127 0.71 -17.84 -16.80
CA ASN A 127 0.02 -16.60 -17.12
C ASN A 127 -1.27 -16.36 -16.31
N LYS A 128 -1.95 -17.42 -15.88
CA LYS A 128 -3.19 -17.32 -15.13
C LYS A 128 -2.94 -16.83 -13.70
N SER A 129 -1.91 -17.34 -13.04
CA SER A 129 -1.46 -16.85 -11.73
C SER A 129 -1.06 -15.38 -11.81
N GLN A 130 -0.23 -15.02 -12.80
CA GLN A 130 0.20 -13.63 -13.02
C GLN A 130 -0.99 -12.69 -13.27
N MET A 131 -1.95 -13.11 -14.08
CA MET A 131 -3.15 -12.31 -14.36
C MET A 131 -3.98 -12.04 -13.11
N ILE A 132 -4.12 -13.01 -12.19
CA ILE A 132 -4.86 -12.82 -10.93
C ILE A 132 -4.06 -11.91 -9.98
N MET A 133 -2.71 -12.00 -9.95
CA MET A 133 -1.87 -11.09 -9.16
C MET A 133 -1.99 -9.64 -9.66
N VAL A 134 -2.00 -9.42 -10.99
CA VAL A 134 -2.26 -8.08 -11.55
C VAL A 134 -3.66 -7.59 -11.19
N ALA A 135 -4.65 -8.48 -11.19
CA ALA A 135 -6.00 -8.13 -10.75
C ALA A 135 -6.08 -7.73 -9.27
N GLN A 136 -5.19 -8.25 -8.38
CA GLN A 136 -5.09 -7.78 -7.00
C GLN A 136 -4.67 -6.30 -6.93
N ASP A 137 -3.66 -5.88 -7.71
CA ASP A 137 -3.23 -4.48 -7.77
C ASP A 137 -4.37 -3.58 -8.28
N ALA A 138 -5.12 -4.06 -9.28
CA ALA A 138 -6.30 -3.37 -9.76
C ALA A 138 -7.39 -3.25 -8.68
N MET A 139 -7.61 -4.30 -7.89
CA MET A 139 -8.56 -4.27 -6.77
C MET A 139 -8.13 -3.32 -5.65
N PHE A 140 -6.81 -3.22 -5.37
CA PHE A 140 -6.30 -2.23 -4.43
C PHE A 140 -6.60 -0.80 -4.89
N ASN A 141 -6.27 -0.47 -6.14
CA ASN A 141 -6.53 0.86 -6.70
C ASN A 141 -8.04 1.13 -6.84
N GLY A 142 -8.83 0.14 -7.27
CA GLY A 142 -10.29 0.22 -7.30
C GLY A 142 -10.90 0.45 -5.92
N GLY A 143 -10.37 -0.22 -4.90
CA GLY A 143 -10.69 0.03 -3.50
C GLY A 143 -10.36 1.46 -3.08
N GLY A 144 -9.19 1.97 -3.46
CA GLY A 144 -8.81 3.36 -3.22
C GLY A 144 -9.81 4.36 -3.80
N ILE A 145 -10.29 4.13 -5.02
CA ILE A 145 -11.34 4.96 -5.64
C ILE A 145 -12.64 4.89 -4.83
N ALA A 146 -13.15 3.68 -4.61
CA ALA A 146 -14.43 3.46 -3.97
C ALA A 146 -14.46 3.97 -2.53
N PHE A 147 -13.44 3.65 -1.74
CA PHE A 147 -13.38 4.04 -0.34
C PHE A 147 -13.06 5.54 -0.16
N SER A 148 -12.27 6.17 -1.05
CA SER A 148 -12.09 7.62 -0.99
C SER A 148 -13.41 8.37 -1.22
N ALA A 149 -14.21 7.93 -2.21
CA ALA A 149 -15.53 8.50 -2.44
C ALA A 149 -16.48 8.25 -1.26
N LEU A 150 -16.45 7.03 -0.71
CA LEU A 150 -17.32 6.65 0.41
C LEU A 150 -16.98 7.43 1.70
N VAL A 151 -15.69 7.55 2.05
CA VAL A 151 -15.26 8.36 3.20
C VAL A 151 -15.67 9.80 3.03
N THR A 152 -15.41 10.38 1.86
CA THR A 152 -15.79 11.76 1.57
C THR A 152 -17.30 11.96 1.78
N TRP A 153 -18.12 11.02 1.27
CA TRP A 153 -19.57 11.07 1.47
C TRP A 153 -19.96 10.99 2.95
N PHE A 154 -19.35 10.10 3.73
CA PHE A 154 -19.62 10.01 5.18
C PHE A 154 -19.21 11.28 5.92
N VAL A 155 -18.04 11.85 5.61
CA VAL A 155 -17.53 13.07 6.24
C VAL A 155 -18.44 14.26 5.93
N VAL A 156 -18.82 14.47 4.67
CA VAL A 156 -19.70 15.56 4.24
C VAL A 156 -21.09 15.47 4.87
N ASN A 157 -21.60 14.26 5.11
CA ASN A 157 -22.89 14.05 5.75
C ASN A 157 -22.80 13.92 7.28
N ALA A 158 -21.67 14.30 7.87
CA ALA A 158 -21.42 14.30 9.32
C ALA A 158 -21.63 12.94 10.02
N TYR A 159 -21.36 11.83 9.31
CA TYR A 159 -21.27 10.51 9.94
C TYR A 159 -19.95 10.38 10.71
N GLY A 160 -19.94 9.53 11.73
CA GLY A 160 -18.71 9.25 12.49
C GLY A 160 -17.58 8.73 11.62
N TRP A 161 -16.35 9.11 11.90
CA TRP A 161 -15.16 8.78 11.10
C TRP A 161 -14.92 7.28 10.93
N THR A 162 -15.42 6.45 11.86
CA THR A 162 -15.33 4.98 11.80
C THR A 162 -16.38 4.34 10.92
N SER A 163 -17.39 5.08 10.44
CA SER A 163 -18.53 4.52 9.70
C SER A 163 -18.13 3.84 8.40
N VAL A 164 -17.09 4.33 7.73
CA VAL A 164 -16.53 3.67 6.54
C VAL A 164 -16.00 2.27 6.84
N TYR A 165 -15.43 2.07 8.03
CA TYR A 165 -14.87 0.78 8.40
C TYR A 165 -15.95 -0.25 8.74
N VAL A 166 -17.15 0.19 9.15
CA VAL A 166 -18.32 -0.69 9.29
C VAL A 166 -18.73 -1.29 7.94
N VAL A 167 -18.62 -0.51 6.86
CA VAL A 167 -18.86 -1.03 5.50
C VAL A 167 -17.84 -2.11 5.13
N VAL A 168 -16.60 -1.99 5.58
CA VAL A 168 -15.56 -3.01 5.36
C VAL A 168 -15.94 -4.35 6.01
N ILE A 169 -16.68 -4.35 7.12
CA ILE A 169 -17.18 -5.58 7.78
C ILE A 169 -18.02 -6.43 6.81
N VAL A 170 -18.79 -5.80 5.92
CA VAL A 170 -19.59 -6.53 4.93
C VAL A 170 -18.67 -7.32 3.98
N PHE A 171 -17.62 -6.70 3.49
CA PHE A 171 -16.64 -7.38 2.62
C PHE A 171 -15.87 -8.48 3.36
N LEU A 172 -15.49 -8.25 4.62
CA LEU A 172 -14.89 -9.28 5.48
C LEU A 172 -15.83 -10.48 5.64
N GLY A 173 -17.11 -10.24 5.90
CA GLY A 173 -18.14 -11.27 5.99
C GLY A 173 -18.25 -12.09 4.71
N ILE A 174 -18.21 -11.43 3.54
CA ILE A 174 -18.22 -12.10 2.24
C ILE A 174 -16.99 -13.02 2.10
N VAL A 175 -15.78 -12.56 2.47
CA VAL A 175 -14.57 -13.39 2.40
C VAL A 175 -14.64 -14.58 3.36
N VAL A 176 -15.14 -14.37 4.58
CA VAL A 176 -15.36 -15.46 5.56
C VAL A 176 -16.32 -16.52 4.99
N LEU A 177 -17.42 -16.10 4.36
CA LEU A 177 -18.36 -17.00 3.71
C LEU A 177 -17.70 -17.75 2.55
N LEU A 178 -16.99 -17.06 1.67
CA LEU A 178 -16.29 -17.67 0.54
C LEU A 178 -15.25 -18.68 1.03
N ALA A 179 -14.46 -18.34 2.04
CA ALA A 179 -13.45 -19.23 2.60
C ALA A 179 -14.09 -20.44 3.30
N GLY A 180 -15.17 -20.23 4.05
CA GLY A 180 -15.93 -21.32 4.70
C GLY A 180 -16.46 -22.35 3.72
N LEU A 181 -17.00 -21.89 2.59
CA LEU A 181 -17.61 -22.70 1.54
C LEU A 181 -16.62 -23.30 0.52
N SER A 182 -15.32 -22.99 0.63
CA SER A 182 -14.29 -23.44 -0.31
C SER A 182 -13.44 -24.56 0.26
N SER A 183 -13.00 -25.49 -0.61
CA SER A 183 -11.90 -26.41 -0.34
C SER A 183 -10.59 -25.77 -0.79
N PHE A 184 -9.56 -25.88 0.07
CA PHE A 184 -8.24 -25.25 -0.15
C PHE A 184 -7.19 -26.31 -0.59
N ASP A 185 -7.63 -27.46 -1.06
CA ASP A 185 -6.73 -28.49 -1.56
C ASP A 185 -5.91 -27.93 -2.72
N PRO A 186 -4.58 -28.05 -2.69
CA PRO A 186 -3.72 -27.57 -3.76
C PRO A 186 -4.09 -28.25 -5.08
N ALA A 187 -4.41 -27.48 -6.12
CA ALA A 187 -4.64 -28.01 -7.45
C ALA A 187 -3.33 -28.29 -8.21
N VAL A 188 -2.22 -27.85 -7.63
CA VAL A 188 -0.88 -27.93 -8.20
C VAL A 188 0.09 -28.37 -7.11
N GLU A 189 0.79 -29.49 -7.33
CA GLU A 189 1.92 -29.87 -6.48
C GLU A 189 2.99 -28.80 -6.58
N MET A 190 3.37 -28.23 -5.43
CA MET A 190 4.53 -27.34 -5.38
C MET A 190 5.77 -28.22 -5.52
N GLU A 191 6.54 -28.07 -6.61
CA GLU A 191 7.92 -28.54 -6.62
C GLU A 191 8.62 -27.81 -5.47
N GLU A 192 9.18 -28.56 -4.54
CA GLU A 192 10.12 -28.01 -3.55
C GLU A 192 11.29 -27.45 -4.36
N VAL A 193 11.28 -26.14 -4.52
CA VAL A 193 12.47 -25.43 -5.00
C VAL A 193 13.46 -25.53 -3.85
N GLU A 194 14.39 -26.47 -3.92
CA GLU A 194 15.57 -26.52 -3.05
C GLU A 194 16.22 -25.13 -3.09
N SER A 195 15.95 -24.33 -2.07
CA SER A 195 16.41 -22.93 -1.98
C SER A 195 17.76 -22.83 -1.27
N ASP A 196 18.69 -23.72 -1.54
CA ASP A 196 20.05 -23.64 -0.99
C ASP A 196 20.98 -22.66 -1.75
N ALA A 197 20.49 -22.01 -2.80
CA ALA A 197 21.21 -20.90 -3.37
C ALA A 197 21.17 -19.71 -2.41
N VAL A 198 22.22 -19.53 -1.61
CA VAL A 198 22.46 -18.29 -0.87
C VAL A 198 22.55 -17.17 -1.90
N GLY A 199 21.43 -16.44 -2.11
CA GLY A 199 21.39 -15.33 -3.05
C GLY A 199 22.52 -14.36 -2.76
N ALA A 200 23.32 -14.04 -3.75
CA ALA A 200 24.43 -13.13 -3.59
C ALA A 200 23.92 -11.74 -3.17
N TRP A 201 24.43 -11.24 -2.07
CA TRP A 201 24.18 -9.87 -1.63
C TRP A 201 25.20 -8.94 -2.26
N ASN A 202 24.77 -7.86 -2.86
CA ASN A 202 25.64 -6.83 -3.39
C ASN A 202 25.12 -5.42 -3.09
N ALA A 203 25.99 -4.43 -3.23
CA ALA A 203 25.65 -3.04 -2.96
C ALA A 203 24.45 -2.54 -3.80
N GLY A 204 24.25 -3.07 -4.98
CA GLY A 204 23.16 -2.67 -5.88
C GLY A 204 21.78 -2.99 -5.30
N ILE A 205 21.52 -4.24 -4.92
CA ILE A 205 20.22 -4.62 -4.35
C ILE A 205 19.97 -3.91 -3.01
N ILE A 206 21.03 -3.72 -2.19
CA ILE A 206 20.93 -3.02 -0.91
C ILE A 206 20.51 -1.56 -1.16
N LEU A 207 21.15 -0.88 -2.09
CA LEU A 207 20.84 0.51 -2.43
C LEU A 207 19.44 0.68 -3.03
N VAL A 208 19.01 -0.26 -3.88
CA VAL A 208 17.64 -0.29 -4.42
C VAL A 208 16.62 -0.49 -3.30
N GLY A 209 16.90 -1.36 -2.32
CA GLY A 209 16.03 -1.53 -1.14
C GLY A 209 15.92 -0.27 -0.28
N ILE A 210 17.03 0.42 -0.02
CA ILE A 210 17.03 1.70 0.69
C ILE A 210 16.24 2.75 -0.11
N SER A 211 16.42 2.80 -1.42
CA SER A 211 15.65 3.70 -2.29
C SER A 211 14.15 3.40 -2.25
N LEU A 212 13.77 2.12 -2.25
CA LEU A 212 12.38 1.68 -2.09
C LEU A 212 11.79 2.10 -0.74
N LEU A 213 12.54 1.94 0.36
CA LEU A 213 12.13 2.39 1.69
C LEU A 213 11.80 3.89 1.66
N LEU A 214 12.73 4.72 1.15
CA LEU A 214 12.55 6.17 1.07
C LEU A 214 11.38 6.54 0.15
N PHE A 215 11.22 5.85 -0.97
CA PHE A 215 10.08 6.05 -1.86
C PHE A 215 8.76 5.78 -1.15
N MET A 216 8.67 4.69 -0.37
CA MET A 216 7.47 4.36 0.39
C MET A 216 7.21 5.36 1.52
N VAL A 217 8.25 5.90 2.16
CA VAL A 217 8.13 7.00 3.13
C VAL A 217 7.46 8.20 2.45
N ALA A 218 7.94 8.65 1.29
CA ALA A 218 7.34 9.77 0.58
C ALA A 218 5.92 9.48 0.12
N LYS A 219 5.67 8.31 -0.49
CA LYS A 219 4.36 7.92 -1.03
C LYS A 219 3.28 7.90 0.05
N ILE A 220 3.53 7.23 1.17
CA ILE A 220 2.54 7.11 2.25
C ILE A 220 2.36 8.45 2.97
N SER A 221 3.43 9.24 3.16
CA SER A 221 3.31 10.59 3.72
C SER A 221 2.41 11.49 2.88
N ILE A 222 2.46 11.38 1.54
CA ILE A 222 1.54 12.11 0.65
C ILE A 222 0.09 11.64 0.85
N PHE A 223 -0.15 10.34 0.96
CA PHE A 223 -1.51 9.82 1.21
C PHE A 223 -2.08 10.29 2.55
N VAL A 224 -1.23 10.47 3.56
CA VAL A 224 -1.63 11.00 4.88
C VAL A 224 -1.89 12.50 4.84
N TRP A 225 -1.00 13.28 4.23
CA TRP A 225 -0.99 14.73 4.41
C TRP A 225 -1.55 15.53 3.22
N ALA A 226 -1.63 14.98 2.00
CA ALA A 226 -2.19 15.70 0.87
C ALA A 226 -3.65 16.14 1.07
N PRO A 227 -4.55 15.34 1.69
CA PRO A 227 -5.90 15.77 1.99
C PRO A 227 -5.94 17.05 2.85
N GLN A 228 -5.24 17.07 3.99
CA GLN A 228 -5.18 18.23 4.87
C GLN A 228 -4.46 19.42 4.24
N PHE A 229 -3.37 19.16 3.51
CA PHE A 229 -2.66 20.19 2.77
C PHE A 229 -3.57 20.93 1.78
N ILE A 230 -4.40 20.19 1.03
CA ILE A 230 -5.34 20.75 0.07
C ILE A 230 -6.40 21.59 0.79
N GLN A 231 -7.03 21.05 1.83
CA GLN A 231 -8.06 21.75 2.57
C GLN A 231 -7.53 23.05 3.20
N GLN A 232 -6.38 22.99 3.86
CA GLN A 232 -5.79 24.16 4.55
C GLN A 232 -5.23 25.20 3.58
N THR A 233 -4.51 24.76 2.52
CA THR A 233 -3.84 25.69 1.60
C THR A 233 -4.82 26.43 0.71
N PHE A 234 -5.90 25.76 0.28
CA PHE A 234 -6.87 26.33 -0.65
C PHE A 234 -8.18 26.73 0.02
N SER A 235 -8.31 26.55 1.34
CA SER A 235 -9.55 26.82 2.11
C SER A 235 -10.78 26.17 1.47
N VAL A 236 -10.67 24.88 1.12
CA VAL A 236 -11.71 24.08 0.48
C VAL A 236 -12.18 22.95 1.40
N GLY A 237 -13.38 22.43 1.15
CA GLY A 237 -13.94 21.34 1.94
C GLY A 237 -13.31 19.97 1.65
N PRO A 238 -13.75 18.93 2.40
CA PRO A 238 -13.25 17.56 2.28
C PRO A 238 -13.54 16.93 0.91
N GLU A 239 -14.51 17.47 0.15
CA GLU A 239 -14.83 17.01 -1.20
C GLU A 239 -13.64 17.14 -2.15
N ALA A 240 -12.91 18.28 -2.10
CA ALA A 240 -11.74 18.49 -2.94
C ALA A 240 -10.60 17.53 -2.57
N ALA A 241 -10.41 17.26 -1.27
CA ALA A 241 -9.44 16.28 -0.78
C ALA A 241 -9.79 14.85 -1.24
N GLY A 242 -11.07 14.46 -1.11
CA GLY A 242 -11.57 13.19 -1.60
C GLY A 242 -11.44 13.04 -3.12
N GLN A 243 -11.74 14.10 -3.88
CA GLN A 243 -11.58 14.12 -5.33
C GLN A 243 -10.11 13.96 -5.72
N PHE A 244 -9.18 14.63 -5.03
CA PHE A 244 -7.75 14.45 -5.27
C PHE A 244 -7.33 12.98 -5.08
N MET A 245 -7.71 12.36 -3.96
CA MET A 245 -7.39 10.95 -3.69
C MET A 245 -8.04 10.03 -4.72
N GLY A 246 -9.28 10.27 -5.09
CA GLY A 246 -9.97 9.55 -6.17
C GLY A 246 -9.21 9.65 -7.50
N ASN A 247 -8.77 10.84 -7.88
CA ASN A 247 -7.98 11.08 -9.10
C ASN A 247 -6.65 10.32 -9.07
N VAL A 248 -5.95 10.30 -7.91
CA VAL A 248 -4.72 9.52 -7.71
C VAL A 248 -4.99 8.04 -7.97
N PHE A 249 -6.04 7.45 -7.40
CA PHE A 249 -6.30 6.02 -7.53
C PHE A 249 -6.87 5.64 -8.90
N ILE A 250 -7.68 6.50 -9.54
CA ILE A 250 -8.10 6.31 -10.95
C ILE A 250 -6.88 6.25 -11.86
N ALA A 251 -5.97 7.21 -11.70
CA ALA A 251 -4.76 7.27 -12.51
C ALA A 251 -3.79 6.11 -12.19
N ALA A 252 -3.70 5.69 -10.92
CA ALA A 252 -2.92 4.53 -10.53
C ALA A 252 -3.49 3.22 -11.12
N PHE A 253 -4.81 3.07 -11.16
CA PHE A 253 -5.45 1.94 -11.82
C PHE A 253 -5.10 1.85 -13.31
N ILE A 254 -5.28 2.96 -14.05
CA ILE A 254 -4.95 3.03 -15.47
C ILE A 254 -3.43 2.89 -15.68
N GLY A 255 -2.64 3.54 -14.84
CA GLY A 255 -1.18 3.51 -14.87
C GLY A 255 -0.59 2.13 -14.62
N SER A 256 -1.22 1.27 -13.81
CA SER A 256 -0.77 -0.11 -13.59
C SER A 256 -0.94 -0.97 -14.84
N LEU A 257 -2.02 -0.78 -15.59
CA LEU A 257 -2.24 -1.45 -16.87
C LEU A 257 -1.21 -0.97 -17.92
N PHE A 258 -1.01 0.34 -18.00
CA PHE A 258 0.00 0.94 -18.87
C PHE A 258 1.41 0.50 -18.50
N GLY A 259 1.77 0.50 -17.21
CA GLY A 259 3.07 0.07 -16.69
C GLY A 259 3.38 -1.39 -17.05
N THR A 260 2.39 -2.28 -16.94
CA THR A 260 2.52 -3.69 -17.34
C THR A 260 2.80 -3.83 -18.84
N TRP A 261 2.07 -3.09 -19.69
CA TRP A 261 2.32 -3.05 -21.12
C TRP A 261 3.69 -2.47 -21.44
N ALA A 262 4.05 -1.33 -20.84
CA ALA A 262 5.31 -0.66 -21.06
C ALA A 262 6.52 -1.50 -20.64
N ALA A 263 6.41 -2.28 -19.55
CA ALA A 263 7.45 -3.20 -19.09
C ALA A 263 7.76 -4.31 -20.10
N SER A 264 6.84 -4.63 -21.02
CA SER A 264 7.08 -5.56 -22.13
C SER A 264 7.93 -4.96 -23.27
N LYS A 265 8.08 -3.62 -23.32
CA LYS A 265 8.74 -2.89 -24.40
C LYS A 265 9.97 -2.11 -23.95
N ILE A 266 10.01 -1.70 -22.71
CA ILE A 266 11.02 -0.82 -22.14
C ILE A 266 11.66 -1.52 -20.93
N ALA A 267 12.98 -1.46 -20.81
CA ALA A 267 13.66 -2.03 -19.65
C ALA A 267 13.13 -1.40 -18.35
N VAL A 268 12.75 -2.23 -17.38
CA VAL A 268 12.07 -1.85 -16.13
C VAL A 268 12.80 -0.72 -15.38
N ARG A 269 14.15 -0.68 -15.45
CA ARG A 269 14.93 0.41 -14.86
C ARG A 269 14.55 1.80 -15.40
N TYR A 270 14.32 1.93 -16.71
CA TYR A 270 13.94 3.22 -17.31
C TYR A 270 12.51 3.61 -16.97
N LEU A 271 11.60 2.62 -16.85
CA LEU A 271 10.25 2.86 -16.35
C LEU A 271 10.28 3.36 -14.91
N LEU A 272 11.08 2.71 -14.05
CA LEU A 272 11.23 3.12 -12.66
C LEU A 272 11.74 4.56 -12.55
N TYR A 273 12.76 4.94 -13.34
CA TYR A 273 13.24 6.33 -13.35
C TYR A 273 12.17 7.30 -13.83
N GLY A 274 11.46 6.96 -14.90
CA GLY A 274 10.36 7.77 -15.41
C GLY A 274 9.29 8.01 -14.34
N PHE A 275 8.86 6.96 -13.67
CA PHE A 275 7.87 7.06 -12.59
C PHE A 275 8.36 7.92 -11.42
N VAL A 276 9.61 7.74 -10.97
CA VAL A 276 10.16 8.55 -9.87
C VAL A 276 10.31 10.01 -10.27
N LEU A 277 10.75 10.31 -11.50
CA LEU A 277 10.85 11.68 -11.98
C LEU A 277 9.49 12.34 -12.12
N VAL A 278 8.46 11.63 -12.59
CA VAL A 278 7.09 12.15 -12.65
C VAL A 278 6.54 12.38 -11.25
N SER A 279 6.79 11.47 -10.29
CA SER A 279 6.42 11.66 -8.88
C SER A 279 7.07 12.92 -8.31
N LEU A 280 8.37 13.08 -8.53
CA LEU A 280 9.15 14.24 -8.06
C LEU A 280 8.60 15.55 -8.65
N ALA A 281 8.37 15.60 -9.97
CA ALA A 281 7.81 16.76 -10.65
C ALA A 281 6.39 17.10 -10.18
N ALA A 282 5.54 16.06 -9.99
CA ALA A 282 4.18 16.26 -9.50
C ALA A 282 4.16 16.83 -8.09
N VAL A 283 4.97 16.29 -7.16
CA VAL A 283 5.03 16.75 -5.76
C VAL A 283 5.63 18.16 -5.69
N PHE A 284 6.64 18.46 -6.49
CA PHE A 284 7.14 19.83 -6.62
C PHE A 284 6.05 20.80 -7.10
N ALA A 285 5.36 20.43 -8.18
CA ALA A 285 4.27 21.25 -8.71
C ALA A 285 3.15 21.46 -7.69
N MET A 286 2.78 20.43 -6.90
CA MET A 286 1.80 20.54 -5.82
C MET A 286 2.20 21.57 -4.76
N SER A 287 3.50 21.70 -4.46
CA SER A 287 4.00 22.63 -3.44
C SER A 287 4.02 24.10 -3.89
N VAL A 288 3.95 24.38 -5.21
CA VAL A 288 4.02 25.76 -5.75
C VAL A 288 2.72 26.24 -6.40
N VAL A 289 1.79 25.33 -6.70
CA VAL A 289 0.52 25.68 -7.36
C VAL A 289 -0.39 26.43 -6.41
N LYS A 290 -1.21 27.34 -6.98
CA LYS A 290 -2.11 28.23 -6.22
C LYS A 290 -3.60 28.00 -6.52
N THR A 291 -3.94 27.01 -7.33
CA THR A 291 -5.32 26.76 -7.73
C THR A 291 -5.71 25.31 -7.52
N VAL A 292 -6.91 25.10 -6.97
CA VAL A 292 -7.46 23.75 -6.69
C VAL A 292 -7.53 22.90 -7.96
N SER A 293 -7.99 23.46 -9.08
CA SER A 293 -8.14 22.70 -10.32
C SER A 293 -6.82 22.09 -10.79
N ILE A 294 -5.70 22.81 -10.65
CA ILE A 294 -4.39 22.29 -11.06
C ILE A 294 -3.93 21.18 -10.10
N ILE A 295 -4.11 21.33 -8.78
CA ILE A 295 -3.70 20.28 -7.84
C ILE A 295 -4.50 18.99 -8.05
N LEU A 296 -5.78 19.09 -8.41
CA LEU A 296 -6.61 17.94 -8.77
C LEU A 296 -6.08 17.21 -10.02
N ILE A 297 -5.59 17.97 -11.02
CA ILE A 297 -4.93 17.40 -12.22
C ILE A 297 -3.59 16.75 -11.84
N LEU A 298 -2.81 17.37 -10.96
CA LEU A 298 -1.56 16.80 -10.47
C LEU A 298 -1.76 15.49 -9.73
N GLY A 299 -2.94 15.26 -9.13
CA GLY A 299 -3.36 13.98 -8.58
C GLY A 299 -3.30 12.84 -9.61
N TYR A 300 -3.76 13.09 -10.85
CA TYR A 300 -3.63 12.09 -11.93
C TYR A 300 -2.17 11.83 -12.31
N CYS A 301 -1.35 12.87 -12.44
CA CYS A 301 0.08 12.72 -12.76
C CYS A 301 0.80 11.89 -11.69
N TYR A 302 0.54 12.22 -10.43
CA TYR A 302 1.08 11.48 -9.30
C TYR A 302 0.58 10.03 -9.26
N GLY A 303 -0.71 9.80 -9.48
CA GLY A 303 -1.31 8.48 -9.52
C GLY A 303 -0.67 7.55 -10.55
N VAL A 304 -0.49 8.01 -11.79
CA VAL A 304 0.23 7.25 -12.82
C VAL A 304 1.65 6.90 -12.35
N SER A 305 2.34 7.84 -11.73
CA SER A 305 3.73 7.65 -11.32
C SER A 305 3.93 6.66 -10.19
N VAL A 306 2.95 6.48 -9.30
CA VAL A 306 3.04 5.53 -8.17
C VAL A 306 2.45 4.15 -8.46
N SER A 307 1.84 3.95 -9.62
CA SER A 307 1.04 2.78 -9.97
C SER A 307 1.86 1.48 -10.05
N ALA A 308 2.92 1.45 -10.87
CA ALA A 308 3.73 0.25 -11.10
C ALA A 308 5.13 0.37 -10.46
N THR A 309 5.34 1.37 -9.61
CA THR A 309 6.67 1.70 -9.08
C THR A 309 7.20 0.60 -8.15
N TYR A 310 6.35 0.05 -7.27
CA TYR A 310 6.76 -1.02 -6.36
C TYR A 310 7.28 -2.25 -7.12
N ASN A 311 6.51 -2.75 -8.08
CA ASN A 311 6.90 -3.91 -8.88
C ASN A 311 8.16 -3.63 -9.72
N SER A 312 8.32 -2.38 -10.20
CA SER A 312 9.52 -1.95 -10.91
C SER A 312 10.75 -1.92 -10.00
N TYR A 313 10.60 -1.53 -8.72
CA TYR A 313 11.68 -1.61 -7.73
C TYR A 313 12.10 -3.05 -7.47
N VAL A 314 11.13 -3.94 -7.26
CA VAL A 314 11.41 -5.36 -7.02
C VAL A 314 12.15 -5.96 -8.22
N ALA A 315 11.65 -5.76 -9.43
CA ALA A 315 12.27 -6.26 -10.64
C ALA A 315 13.68 -5.68 -10.87
N PHE A 316 13.89 -4.38 -10.63
CA PHE A 316 15.20 -3.75 -10.78
C PHE A 316 16.18 -4.21 -9.68
N GLY A 317 15.74 -4.36 -8.43
CA GLY A 317 16.57 -4.87 -7.34
C GLY A 317 17.05 -6.29 -7.60
N LEU A 318 16.17 -7.16 -8.07
CA LEU A 318 16.51 -8.55 -8.41
C LEU A 318 17.44 -8.66 -9.62
N ALA A 319 17.45 -7.68 -10.54
CA ALA A 319 18.37 -7.65 -11.67
C ALA A 319 19.85 -7.47 -11.27
N PHE A 320 20.14 -7.14 -10.01
CA PHE A 320 21.51 -7.10 -9.47
C PHE A 320 22.03 -8.48 -9.03
N VAL A 321 21.19 -9.50 -9.01
CA VAL A 321 21.53 -10.83 -8.50
C VAL A 321 21.34 -11.85 -9.62
N ASP A 322 22.39 -12.64 -9.94
CA ASP A 322 22.35 -13.59 -11.05
C ASP A 322 21.37 -14.74 -10.78
N ASN A 323 21.29 -15.22 -9.53
CA ASN A 323 20.34 -16.22 -9.06
C ASN A 323 19.56 -15.65 -7.86
N PRO A 324 18.48 -14.89 -8.10
CA PRO A 324 17.71 -14.28 -7.00
C PRO A 324 17.08 -15.35 -6.13
N SER A 325 17.38 -15.29 -4.84
CA SER A 325 16.77 -16.15 -3.84
C SER A 325 15.50 -15.52 -3.26
N HIS A 326 14.70 -16.33 -2.58
CA HIS A 326 13.56 -15.83 -1.79
C HIS A 326 13.97 -14.73 -0.81
N LYS A 327 15.15 -14.83 -0.19
CA LYS A 327 15.69 -13.82 0.75
C LYS A 327 15.85 -12.44 0.12
N ASN A 328 16.22 -12.36 -1.16
CA ASN A 328 16.34 -11.09 -1.88
C ASN A 328 14.98 -10.42 -2.09
N VAL A 329 13.94 -11.20 -2.41
CA VAL A 329 12.57 -10.70 -2.55
C VAL A 329 12.05 -10.20 -1.20
N VAL A 330 12.23 -10.99 -0.14
CA VAL A 330 11.82 -10.65 1.23
C VAL A 330 12.48 -9.35 1.70
N TYR A 331 13.77 -9.18 1.43
CA TYR A 331 14.47 -7.94 1.76
C TYR A 331 13.79 -6.71 1.14
N LEU A 332 13.45 -6.75 -0.14
CA LEU A 332 12.76 -5.63 -0.81
C LEU A 332 11.36 -5.39 -0.23
N GLN A 333 10.63 -6.46 0.10
CA GLN A 333 9.33 -6.35 0.78
C GLN A 333 9.46 -5.72 2.17
N LEU A 334 10.48 -6.14 2.96
CA LEU A 334 10.76 -5.58 4.28
C LEU A 334 11.11 -4.09 4.18
N MET A 335 11.93 -3.67 3.23
CA MET A 335 12.25 -2.26 3.00
C MET A 335 10.99 -1.44 2.66
N SER A 336 10.12 -1.97 1.80
CA SER A 336 8.83 -1.34 1.48
C SER A 336 7.92 -1.22 2.71
N GLY A 337 7.76 -2.29 3.47
CA GLY A 337 6.93 -2.33 4.67
C GLY A 337 7.44 -1.37 5.76
N LEU A 338 8.76 -1.38 5.99
CA LEU A 338 9.40 -0.47 6.94
C LEU A 338 9.21 1.00 6.55
N GLY A 339 9.40 1.33 5.26
CA GLY A 339 9.14 2.68 4.75
C GLY A 339 7.69 3.11 4.96
N SER A 340 6.73 2.23 4.68
CA SER A 340 5.31 2.51 4.89
C SER A 340 4.97 2.73 6.38
N THR A 341 5.60 1.98 7.29
CA THR A 341 5.40 2.10 8.74
C THR A 341 5.97 3.41 9.28
N LEU A 342 7.17 3.79 8.83
CA LEU A 342 7.84 5.00 9.29
C LEU A 342 7.19 6.29 8.74
N ALA A 343 6.53 6.23 7.59
CA ALA A 343 6.00 7.39 6.88
C ALA A 343 5.05 8.27 7.71
N PRO A 344 3.95 7.75 8.29
CA PRO A 344 3.04 8.58 9.08
C PRO A 344 3.72 9.16 10.32
N PHE A 345 4.58 8.37 10.98
CA PHE A 345 5.31 8.80 12.17
C PHE A 345 6.27 9.97 11.88
N ILE A 346 7.15 9.82 10.89
CA ILE A 346 8.13 10.85 10.53
C ILE A 346 7.44 12.11 10.03
N SER A 347 6.45 11.96 9.14
CA SER A 347 5.76 13.12 8.57
C SER A 347 4.89 13.84 9.60
N SER A 348 4.27 13.13 10.55
CA SER A 348 3.54 13.74 11.68
C SER A 348 4.47 14.57 12.57
N LEU A 349 5.65 14.04 12.89
CA LEU A 349 6.65 14.76 13.69
C LEU A 349 7.12 16.07 13.01
N ILE A 350 7.23 16.05 11.66
CA ILE A 350 7.58 17.26 10.88
C ILE A 350 6.46 18.29 10.98
N VAL A 351 5.20 17.88 10.77
CA VAL A 351 4.06 18.80 10.84
C VAL A 351 3.87 19.32 12.27
N GLU A 352 4.03 18.48 13.29
CA GLU A 352 3.96 18.88 14.69
C GLU A 352 4.98 19.98 15.03
N ARG A 353 6.25 19.80 14.61
CA ARG A 353 7.32 20.76 14.90
C ARG A 353 7.24 22.06 14.08
N THR A 354 6.65 22.01 12.90
CA THR A 354 6.60 23.16 11.99
C THR A 354 5.26 23.88 11.97
N GLY A 355 4.19 23.23 12.49
CA GLY A 355 2.82 23.72 12.42
C GLY A 355 2.25 23.79 10.99
N SER A 356 2.88 23.13 10.00
CA SER A 356 2.54 23.33 8.58
C SER A 356 2.48 22.01 7.81
N THR A 357 1.32 21.72 7.23
CA THR A 357 1.15 20.58 6.30
C THR A 357 1.94 20.75 5.00
N ALA A 358 2.22 22.00 4.60
CA ALA A 358 3.10 22.29 3.46
C ALA A 358 4.53 21.77 3.68
N MET A 359 5.02 21.77 4.93
CA MET A 359 6.32 21.18 5.26
C MET A 359 6.36 19.67 5.08
N ALA A 360 5.24 18.96 5.29
CA ALA A 360 5.16 17.54 4.93
C ALA A 360 5.30 17.31 3.43
N MET A 361 4.70 18.16 2.60
CA MET A 361 4.85 18.07 1.14
C MET A 361 6.28 18.38 0.70
N GLN A 362 6.95 19.36 1.32
CA GLN A 362 8.37 19.66 1.06
C GLN A 362 9.28 18.52 1.51
N PHE A 363 8.99 17.88 2.64
CA PHE A 363 9.69 16.68 3.09
C PHE A 363 9.54 15.54 2.07
N CYS A 364 8.33 15.31 1.53
CA CYS A 364 8.12 14.30 0.49
C CYS A 364 8.92 14.63 -0.77
N PHE A 365 8.97 15.89 -1.19
CA PHE A 365 9.79 16.32 -2.31
C PHE A 365 11.28 16.08 -2.06
N ALA A 366 11.81 16.49 -0.91
CA ALA A 366 13.21 16.26 -0.53
C ALA A 366 13.56 14.77 -0.50
N THR A 367 12.67 13.95 0.07
CA THR A 367 12.83 12.50 0.10
C THR A 367 12.86 11.90 -1.31
N LEU A 368 11.97 12.34 -2.21
CA LEU A 368 11.96 11.91 -3.61
C LEU A 368 13.21 12.35 -4.38
N LEU A 369 13.81 13.50 -4.04
CA LEU A 369 15.12 13.90 -4.58
C LEU A 369 16.21 12.91 -4.17
N VAL A 370 16.26 12.51 -2.90
CA VAL A 370 17.20 11.49 -2.43
C VAL A 370 16.97 10.17 -3.15
N VAL A 371 15.70 9.77 -3.33
CA VAL A 371 15.32 8.59 -4.11
C VAL A 371 15.85 8.66 -5.55
N ALA A 372 15.68 9.79 -6.23
CA ALA A 372 16.20 9.97 -7.59
C ALA A 372 17.72 9.83 -7.64
N VAL A 373 18.45 10.42 -6.68
CA VAL A 373 19.91 10.31 -6.59
C VAL A 373 20.34 8.86 -6.31
N THR A 374 19.70 8.16 -5.35
CA THR A 374 20.03 6.77 -5.03
C THR A 374 19.80 5.84 -6.23
N LEU A 375 18.76 6.09 -7.02
CA LEU A 375 18.51 5.34 -8.25
C LEU A 375 19.55 5.64 -9.34
N LEU A 376 20.01 6.89 -9.50
CA LEU A 376 21.09 7.22 -10.43
C LEU A 376 22.39 6.49 -10.06
N VAL A 377 22.74 6.46 -8.78
CA VAL A 377 23.89 5.69 -8.28
C VAL A 377 23.72 4.20 -8.54
N SER A 378 22.53 3.65 -8.28
CA SER A 378 22.21 2.24 -8.58
C SER A 378 22.37 1.92 -10.06
N ASN A 379 21.94 2.84 -10.96
CA ASN A 379 22.12 2.64 -12.40
C ASN A 379 23.59 2.63 -12.83
N PHE A 380 24.40 3.50 -12.22
CA PHE A 380 25.83 3.49 -12.46
C PHE A 380 26.46 2.15 -12.08
N LEU A 381 26.15 1.63 -10.89
CA LEU A 381 26.59 0.32 -10.43
C LEU A 381 26.11 -0.81 -11.35
N TYR A 382 24.88 -0.74 -11.84
CA TYR A 382 24.34 -1.72 -12.76
C TYR A 382 25.11 -1.76 -14.10
N ARG A 383 25.41 -0.57 -14.65
CA ARG A 383 26.16 -0.45 -15.91
C ARG A 383 27.61 -0.92 -15.79
N SER A 384 28.28 -0.62 -14.68
CA SER A 384 29.64 -1.07 -14.43
C SER A 384 29.75 -2.59 -14.36
N ARG A 385 28.72 -3.25 -13.78
CA ARG A 385 28.64 -4.72 -13.71
C ARG A 385 28.37 -5.37 -15.09
N SER A 386 27.55 -4.75 -15.93
CA SER A 386 27.22 -5.29 -17.27
C SER A 386 28.31 -5.03 -18.31
N ALA A 387 29.33 -4.23 -18.00
CA ALA A 387 30.45 -3.89 -18.86
C ALA A 387 31.76 -4.67 -18.53
N GLY A 388 31.83 -5.35 -17.40
CA GLY A 388 32.90 -6.25 -16.96
C GLY A 388 32.47 -7.71 -17.04
#